data_19bd8744f7780450d9a0351a5d2646dd
#
_entry.id   19bd8744f7780450d9a0351a5d2646dd
#
_cell.length_a   1.000
_cell.length_b   1.000
_cell.length_c   1.000
_cell.angle_alpha   90.00
_cell.angle_beta   90.00
_cell.angle_gamma   90.00
#
_symmetry.space_group_name_H-M   'P 1'
#
loop_
_entity.id
_entity.type
_entity.pdbx_description
1 polymer ?
#
loop_
_entity_poly.entity_id
_entity_poly.type
_entity_poly.pdbx_seq_one_letter_code
_entity_poly.pdbx_strand_id
1 'polypeptide(L)'
;MVEENIEDIENTDAEVRGSDEDLHDDAEGGAKGSRNWQVVTIGGIVVATIFLGGVYLFLRNKNGTPEAEKGEDVVVSVKVAKAEKDSISSEVSAPGTVEAAEQSTVSSSISAQIVQMPLLKNKVVQKGDLLAVLASKDLRAQRDEAQAALNEARLNLETLQKVTIPQTQAQTEKDLSDAKANLDNARATYERRGELYRKGGISLKELEASQLAFTNAQNTYRLVQQNAGLNRSAVNPNAKAIAEAKIKQAQDHLNAIQVQANMAEIRAPITGVVTDQFQFEGEFASPGAKLLTIADISRVIVKAQFADTVVTVLKTGDPVTIIPTNTPDEKMSGKVTLVSRSSDPQNRTVEVWATFGNPQGLLLTGGAVQFVVSNQTVDDAVIIPASAVTLDASNTDSGTVMAVGEDSIAHETKVKIGIKQGDKIQIVEGLNGGETVVVEGNYALPDGTKVEIAKDDTEADTEK
;
A
#
# COMPACT_ATOMS: atom_id res chain seq x y z
N MET A 1 -42.21 -28.03 10.01
CA MET A 1 -43.19 -27.52 10.95
C MET A 1 -42.52 -26.35 11.64
N VAL A 2 -42.86 -25.30 11.29
CA VAL A 2 -43.63 -24.08 11.13
C VAL A 2 -42.65 -23.06 10.60
N GLU A 3 -42.57 -22.61 9.39
CA GLU A 3 -43.41 -21.72 8.56
C GLU A 3 -43.86 -20.41 9.20
N GLU A 4 -43.52 -19.36 8.42
CA GLU A 4 -44.22 -18.04 8.29
C GLU A 4 -43.89 -16.97 9.34
N ASN A 5 -43.41 -15.79 8.93
CA ASN A 5 -44.18 -14.79 8.23
C ASN A 5 -43.28 -13.71 7.56
N ILE A 6 -43.63 -13.47 6.31
CA ILE A 6 -43.36 -12.27 5.50
C ILE A 6 -44.52 -11.32 5.75
N GLU A 7 -44.23 -10.03 5.95
CA GLU A 7 -45.15 -8.89 5.61
C GLU A 7 -44.28 -7.62 5.53
N ASP A 8 -44.04 -7.17 4.35
CA ASP A 8 -44.53 -5.97 3.66
C ASP A 8 -44.88 -4.77 4.55
N ILE A 9 -44.12 -3.69 4.36
CA ILE A 9 -44.71 -2.35 4.40
C ILE A 9 -44.14 -1.52 3.23
N GLU A 10 -45.03 -1.37 2.28
CA GLU A 10 -45.06 -0.42 1.19
C GLU A 10 -45.15 1.05 1.68
N ASN A 11 -44.49 1.89 0.95
CA ASN A 11 -44.97 3.20 0.49
C ASN A 11 -45.59 4.19 1.48
N THR A 12 -44.94 5.33 1.62
CA THR A 12 -45.67 6.60 1.74
C THR A 12 -44.92 7.73 1.04
N ASP A 13 -45.42 8.07 -0.15
CA ASP A 13 -45.38 9.39 -0.75
C ASP A 13 -46.01 10.42 0.21
N ALA A 14 -45.39 11.54 0.37
CA ALA A 14 -46.05 12.77 0.81
C ALA A 14 -45.43 13.96 0.11
N GLU A 15 -46.07 14.39 -0.95
CA GLU A 15 -46.19 15.77 -1.42
C GLU A 15 -46.46 16.76 -0.29
N VAL A 16 -45.78 17.88 -0.31
CA VAL A 16 -46.27 19.21 0.06
C VAL A 16 -45.48 20.17 -0.84
N ARG A 17 -46.06 20.71 -1.95
CA ARG A 17 -46.84 21.92 -2.12
C ARG A 17 -46.41 22.99 -1.10
N GLY A 18 -46.02 24.15 -1.48
CA GLY A 18 -46.34 25.11 -2.49
C GLY A 18 -46.19 26.49 -1.88
N SER A 19 -46.03 27.41 -2.66
CA SER A 19 -46.44 28.84 -2.67
C SER A 19 -45.29 29.64 -3.30
N ASP A 20 -45.42 30.04 -4.55
CA ASP A 20 -46.27 31.14 -5.09
C ASP A 20 -46.04 32.46 -4.36
N GLU A 21 -45.60 33.35 -5.08
CA GLU A 21 -46.08 34.70 -5.37
C GLU A 21 -44.95 35.45 -6.03
N ASP A 22 -45.12 35.72 -7.30
CA ASP A 22 -45.90 36.76 -7.96
C ASP A 22 -45.09 38.02 -8.13
N LEU A 23 -45.05 38.38 -9.35
CA LEU A 23 -45.67 39.43 -10.18
C LEU A 23 -44.70 40.59 -10.39
N HIS A 24 -44.55 41.19 -11.46
CA HIS A 24 -45.28 41.70 -12.62
C HIS A 24 -44.20 42.25 -13.54
N ASP A 25 -44.14 41.93 -14.84
CA ASP A 25 -45.00 42.44 -15.92
C ASP A 25 -44.98 43.99 -16.04
N ASP A 26 -44.54 44.44 -17.12
CA ASP A 26 -45.15 45.30 -18.12
C ASP A 26 -44.06 45.89 -19.02
N ALA A 27 -43.90 45.52 -20.20
CA ALA A 27 -44.56 45.80 -21.47
C ALA A 27 -44.88 47.29 -21.74
N GLU A 28 -44.47 47.61 -22.91
CA GLU A 28 -45.04 48.59 -23.83
C GLU A 28 -44.80 50.09 -23.58
N GLY A 29 -44.32 50.60 -24.66
CA GLY A 29 -45.03 51.77 -25.17
C GLY A 29 -44.16 52.83 -25.74
N GLY A 30 -44.10 52.83 -27.01
CA GLY A 30 -44.61 53.93 -27.81
C GLY A 30 -43.75 55.16 -28.01
N ALA A 31 -43.17 55.18 -29.13
CA ALA A 31 -43.39 56.16 -30.21
C ALA A 31 -43.38 57.68 -29.86
N LYS A 32 -42.65 58.36 -30.73
CA LYS A 32 -42.83 59.73 -31.25
C LYS A 32 -42.03 60.85 -30.57
N GLY A 33 -41.22 61.38 -31.37
CA GLY A 33 -40.71 62.72 -31.17
C GLY A 33 -39.60 63.11 -32.12
N SER A 34 -39.93 63.16 -33.35
CA SER A 34 -39.47 64.08 -34.38
C SER A 34 -38.88 65.38 -33.86
N ARG A 35 -37.99 65.89 -34.57
CA ARG A 35 -37.38 67.24 -34.62
C ARG A 35 -35.97 67.28 -34.11
N ASN A 36 -35.07 67.16 -35.07
CA ASN A 36 -34.07 68.22 -35.26
C ASN A 36 -33.14 67.84 -36.45
N TRP A 37 -33.75 67.89 -37.64
CA TRP A 37 -33.00 67.67 -38.89
C TRP A 37 -32.47 69.03 -39.46
N GLN A 38 -32.56 70.13 -38.76
CA GLN A 38 -32.11 71.42 -39.31
C GLN A 38 -30.76 71.91 -38.79
N VAL A 39 -30.08 71.18 -37.93
CA VAL A 39 -28.75 71.57 -37.39
C VAL A 39 -27.59 70.83 -38.05
N VAL A 40 -27.85 69.76 -38.83
CA VAL A 40 -26.78 68.92 -39.42
C VAL A 40 -26.33 69.48 -40.81
N THR A 41 -27.09 70.32 -41.45
CA THR A 41 -26.74 70.83 -42.81
C THR A 41 -25.85 72.08 -42.81
N ILE A 42 -25.70 72.82 -41.73
CA ILE A 42 -24.80 74.01 -41.70
C ILE A 42 -23.37 73.60 -41.22
N GLY A 43 -23.22 72.52 -40.41
CA GLY A 43 -21.91 72.03 -40.00
C GLY A 43 -21.09 71.30 -41.05
N GLY A 44 -21.77 70.74 -42.08
CA GLY A 44 -21.12 70.01 -43.16
C GLY A 44 -20.37 70.86 -44.17
N ILE A 45 -20.84 72.09 -44.40
CA ILE A 45 -20.24 73.00 -45.40
C ILE A 45 -18.97 73.67 -44.85
N VAL A 46 -18.87 73.92 -43.55
CA VAL A 46 -17.67 74.54 -42.97
C VAL A 46 -16.52 73.50 -42.85
N VAL A 47 -16.85 72.23 -42.58
CA VAL A 47 -15.83 71.17 -42.56
C VAL A 47 -15.29 70.85 -43.98
N ALA A 48 -16.13 70.88 -45.01
CA ALA A 48 -15.71 70.64 -46.40
C ALA A 48 -14.78 71.74 -46.94
N THR A 49 -14.98 73.02 -46.59
CA THR A 49 -14.11 74.12 -46.99
C THR A 49 -12.74 74.10 -46.27
N ILE A 50 -12.68 73.66 -45.04
CA ILE A 50 -11.42 73.51 -44.28
C ILE A 50 -10.64 72.27 -44.77
N PHE A 51 -11.33 71.20 -45.22
CA PHE A 51 -10.70 70.03 -45.77
C PHE A 51 -10.12 70.26 -47.20
N LEU A 52 -10.83 71.02 -48.06
CA LEU A 52 -10.33 71.41 -49.39
C LEU A 52 -9.17 72.40 -49.31
N GLY A 53 -9.19 73.29 -48.30
CA GLY A 53 -8.09 74.22 -48.03
C GLY A 53 -6.83 73.46 -47.50
N GLY A 54 -7.02 72.49 -46.66
CA GLY A 54 -5.93 71.62 -46.14
C GLY A 54 -5.30 70.77 -47.22
N VAL A 55 -6.10 70.19 -48.13
CA VAL A 55 -5.60 69.38 -49.26
C VAL A 55 -4.86 70.23 -50.28
N TYR A 56 -5.31 71.50 -50.55
CA TYR A 56 -4.61 72.42 -51.46
C TYR A 56 -3.27 72.89 -50.88
N LEU A 57 -3.15 73.11 -49.61
CA LEU A 57 -1.88 73.41 -48.91
C LEU A 57 -0.97 72.19 -48.86
N PHE A 58 -1.53 70.98 -48.73
CA PHE A 58 -0.75 69.73 -48.71
C PHE A 58 -0.19 69.36 -50.08
N LEU A 59 -0.91 69.66 -51.15
CA LEU A 59 -0.45 69.39 -52.54
C LEU A 59 0.58 70.42 -53.06
N ARG A 60 0.69 71.60 -52.43
CA ARG A 60 1.63 72.66 -52.85
C ARG A 60 3.05 72.48 -52.23
N ASN A 61 3.21 71.59 -51.22
CA ASN A 61 4.48 71.41 -50.54
C ASN A 61 5.20 70.10 -50.93
N LYS A 62 4.87 69.46 -52.06
CA LYS A 62 5.59 68.30 -52.57
C LYS A 62 6.57 68.65 -53.67
N ASN A 63 7.52 69.54 -53.45
CA ASN A 63 8.74 69.60 -54.20
C ASN A 63 9.91 69.91 -53.28
N GLY A 64 10.21 68.87 -52.42
CA GLY A 64 11.46 68.76 -51.70
C GLY A 64 11.88 67.32 -51.85
N THR A 65 12.87 67.07 -52.65
CA THR A 65 13.60 65.80 -52.72
C THR A 65 14.09 65.42 -51.27
N PRO A 66 13.72 64.28 -50.71
CA PRO A 66 14.39 63.85 -49.49
C PRO A 66 15.75 63.30 -49.87
N GLU A 67 16.77 64.00 -49.46
CA GLU A 67 18.11 63.54 -49.33
C GLU A 67 18.06 62.35 -48.39
N ALA A 68 18.57 61.18 -48.78
CA ALA A 68 18.63 59.99 -47.98
C ALA A 68 19.47 60.31 -46.72
N GLU A 69 18.79 60.49 -45.55
CA GLU A 69 19.45 60.37 -44.23
C GLU A 69 20.00 58.98 -44.18
N LYS A 70 21.31 58.87 -44.19
CA LYS A 70 22.03 57.72 -43.66
C LYS A 70 21.51 57.46 -42.25
N GLY A 71 20.73 56.34 -42.07
CA GLY A 71 20.29 55.92 -40.74
C GLY A 71 21.53 55.83 -39.86
N GLU A 72 21.50 56.58 -38.75
CA GLU A 72 22.37 56.28 -37.63
C GLU A 72 22.17 54.82 -37.27
N ASP A 73 23.24 54.01 -37.32
CA ASP A 73 23.24 52.62 -36.84
C ASP A 73 22.75 52.63 -35.38
N VAL A 74 21.49 52.30 -35.16
CA VAL A 74 20.94 52.16 -33.82
C VAL A 74 21.63 50.95 -33.18
N VAL A 75 22.64 51.22 -32.38
CA VAL A 75 23.31 50.17 -31.62
C VAL A 75 22.46 49.86 -30.41
N VAL A 76 21.94 48.65 -30.34
CA VAL A 76 21.12 48.18 -29.20
C VAL A 76 22.01 47.43 -28.21
N SER A 77 22.00 47.86 -26.97
CA SER A 77 22.73 47.15 -25.90
C SER A 77 21.97 45.88 -25.53
N VAL A 78 22.66 44.73 -25.60
CA VAL A 78 22.10 43.39 -25.33
C VAL A 78 22.97 42.60 -24.40
N LYS A 79 22.37 41.74 -23.55
CA LYS A 79 23.12 40.68 -22.86
C LYS A 79 23.16 39.42 -23.70
N VAL A 80 24.26 38.73 -23.67
CA VAL A 80 24.49 37.54 -24.48
C VAL A 80 24.95 36.37 -23.62
N ALA A 81 24.67 35.14 -24.07
CA ALA A 81 25.23 33.90 -23.54
C ALA A 81 25.81 33.07 -24.69
N LYS A 82 26.75 32.21 -24.40
CA LYS A 82 27.27 31.23 -25.35
C LYS A 82 26.43 29.98 -25.37
N ALA A 83 26.17 29.44 -26.57
CA ALA A 83 25.63 28.13 -26.76
C ALA A 83 26.70 27.10 -26.38
N GLU A 84 26.49 26.41 -25.27
CA GLU A 84 27.43 25.42 -24.74
C GLU A 84 27.00 24.02 -25.12
N LYS A 85 27.97 23.08 -25.21
CA LYS A 85 27.69 21.66 -25.34
C LYS A 85 27.79 21.03 -23.98
N ASP A 86 26.66 20.53 -23.46
CA ASP A 86 26.57 19.90 -22.13
C ASP A 86 25.47 18.82 -22.16
N SER A 87 25.39 18.02 -21.12
CA SER A 87 24.30 17.06 -20.99
C SER A 87 23.03 17.73 -20.48
N ILE A 88 21.91 17.40 -21.06
CA ILE A 88 20.58 17.87 -20.63
C ILE A 88 19.65 16.69 -20.46
N SER A 89 18.85 16.70 -19.39
CA SER A 89 17.86 15.66 -19.11
C SER A 89 16.43 16.21 -19.09
N SER A 90 15.52 15.42 -19.61
CA SER A 90 14.10 15.68 -19.43
C SER A 90 13.70 15.25 -18.03
N GLU A 91 13.25 16.20 -17.25
CA GLU A 91 12.84 15.98 -15.86
C GLU A 91 11.35 16.18 -15.71
N VAL A 92 10.73 15.25 -14.99
CA VAL A 92 9.34 15.35 -14.60
C VAL A 92 9.25 15.31 -13.10
N SER A 93 8.58 16.26 -12.51
CA SER A 93 8.44 16.36 -11.06
C SER A 93 6.99 16.24 -10.60
N ALA A 94 6.80 15.62 -9.43
CA ALA A 94 5.51 15.55 -8.76
C ALA A 94 5.73 15.61 -7.23
N PRO A 95 4.73 16.07 -6.47
CA PRO A 95 4.77 15.93 -5.01
C PRO A 95 4.70 14.45 -4.64
N GLY A 96 5.52 14.04 -3.68
CA GLY A 96 5.56 12.68 -3.15
C GLY A 96 5.46 12.66 -1.64
N THR A 97 5.08 11.50 -1.11
CA THR A 97 5.02 11.24 0.32
C THR A 97 5.96 10.10 0.68
N VAL A 98 6.70 10.27 1.76
CA VAL A 98 7.61 9.27 2.30
C VAL A 98 6.83 8.25 3.13
N GLU A 99 6.98 6.97 2.82
CA GLU A 99 6.45 5.87 3.64
C GLU A 99 7.59 4.95 4.08
N ALA A 100 7.42 4.27 5.19
CA ALA A 100 8.37 3.24 5.60
C ALA A 100 8.31 2.05 4.63
N ALA A 101 9.46 1.41 4.38
CA ALA A 101 9.50 0.22 3.51
C ALA A 101 8.71 -0.95 4.10
N GLU A 102 8.73 -1.08 5.41
CA GLU A 102 7.97 -2.08 6.15
C GLU A 102 7.34 -1.41 7.39
N GLN A 103 6.03 -1.59 7.55
CA GLN A 103 5.28 -1.06 8.67
C GLN A 103 4.33 -2.12 9.21
N SER A 104 4.25 -2.24 10.53
CA SER A 104 3.34 -3.16 11.20
C SER A 104 2.60 -2.46 12.33
N THR A 105 1.28 -2.50 12.28
CA THR A 105 0.43 -2.06 13.37
C THR A 105 0.15 -3.24 14.29
N VAL A 106 0.58 -3.13 15.52
CA VAL A 106 0.38 -4.13 16.58
C VAL A 106 -0.95 -3.85 17.26
N SER A 107 -1.83 -4.86 17.28
CA SER A 107 -3.17 -4.76 17.85
C SER A 107 -3.36 -5.83 18.94
N SER A 108 -4.24 -5.57 19.90
CA SER A 108 -4.63 -6.58 20.87
C SER A 108 -5.48 -7.68 20.23
N SER A 109 -5.21 -8.94 20.56
CA SER A 109 -6.04 -10.09 20.17
C SER A 109 -7.04 -10.50 21.24
N ILE A 110 -6.90 -9.99 22.47
CA ILE A 110 -7.76 -10.31 23.60
C ILE A 110 -8.33 -9.06 24.24
N SER A 111 -9.41 -9.23 24.99
CA SER A 111 -10.05 -8.18 25.78
C SER A 111 -9.44 -8.19 27.18
N ALA A 112 -8.58 -7.22 27.50
CA ALA A 112 -7.92 -7.15 28.80
C ALA A 112 -7.35 -5.76 29.10
N GLN A 113 -7.11 -5.47 30.38
CA GLN A 113 -6.43 -4.25 30.80
C GLN A 113 -4.91 -4.36 30.52
N ILE A 114 -4.32 -3.27 30.06
CA ILE A 114 -2.87 -3.16 29.89
C ILE A 114 -2.23 -2.98 31.26
N VAL A 115 -1.49 -4.00 31.72
CA VAL A 115 -0.82 -3.99 33.02
C VAL A 115 0.53 -3.30 32.96
N GLN A 116 1.22 -3.46 31.85
CA GLN A 116 2.54 -2.87 31.63
C GLN A 116 2.69 -2.49 30.16
N MET A 117 2.97 -1.23 29.90
CA MET A 117 3.28 -0.69 28.58
C MET A 117 4.09 0.60 28.73
N PRO A 118 5.41 0.53 28.68
CA PRO A 118 6.24 1.75 28.78
C PRO A 118 6.00 2.68 27.57
N LEU A 119 6.39 3.93 27.71
CA LEU A 119 6.38 4.86 26.58
C LEU A 119 7.47 4.43 25.59
N LEU A 120 7.05 3.93 24.43
CA LEU A 120 7.90 3.39 23.36
C LEU A 120 8.01 4.30 22.15
N LYS A 121 7.19 5.35 22.03
CA LYS A 121 7.21 6.27 20.88
C LYS A 121 8.63 6.79 20.64
N ASN A 122 9.08 6.74 19.37
CA ASN A 122 10.44 7.07 18.90
C ASN A 122 11.56 6.15 19.43
N LYS A 123 11.23 5.01 20.05
CA LYS A 123 12.26 4.04 20.45
C LYS A 123 12.42 2.96 19.40
N VAL A 124 13.66 2.49 19.25
CA VAL A 124 13.99 1.33 18.43
C VAL A 124 13.63 0.08 19.21
N VAL A 125 12.93 -0.85 18.56
CA VAL A 125 12.57 -2.17 19.08
C VAL A 125 13.05 -3.24 18.11
N GLN A 126 13.42 -4.40 18.66
CA GLN A 126 13.82 -5.56 17.86
C GLN A 126 12.65 -6.55 17.76
N LYS A 127 12.62 -7.30 16.66
CA LYS A 127 11.65 -8.39 16.51
C LYS A 127 11.69 -9.35 17.68
N GLY A 128 10.53 -9.55 18.34
CA GLY A 128 10.37 -10.39 19.53
C GLY A 128 10.43 -9.64 20.85
N ASP A 129 10.84 -8.37 20.88
CA ASP A 129 10.84 -7.56 22.10
C ASP A 129 9.44 -7.45 22.70
N LEU A 130 9.38 -7.49 24.02
CA LEU A 130 8.13 -7.33 24.77
C LEU A 130 7.73 -5.86 24.78
N LEU A 131 6.57 -5.56 24.21
CA LEU A 131 6.04 -4.20 24.06
C LEU A 131 5.02 -3.86 25.13
N ALA A 132 4.12 -4.81 25.42
CA ALA A 132 3.09 -4.66 26.42
C ALA A 132 2.72 -6.00 27.05
N VAL A 133 2.22 -5.93 28.27
CA VAL A 133 1.66 -7.07 29.02
C VAL A 133 0.22 -6.74 29.36
N LEU A 134 -0.69 -7.60 28.93
CA LEU A 134 -2.11 -7.53 29.25
C LEU A 134 -2.43 -8.34 30.50
N ALA A 135 -3.49 -7.96 31.20
CA ALA A 135 -3.96 -8.70 32.36
C ALA A 135 -4.36 -10.14 31.96
N SER A 136 -3.66 -11.13 32.50
CA SER A 136 -3.81 -12.53 32.11
C SER A 136 -4.00 -13.46 33.32
N LYS A 137 -4.41 -12.92 34.48
CA LYS A 137 -4.60 -13.74 35.69
C LYS A 137 -5.61 -14.86 35.43
N ASP A 138 -6.74 -14.56 34.80
CA ASP A 138 -7.77 -15.57 34.54
C ASP A 138 -7.28 -16.61 33.51
N LEU A 139 -6.55 -16.19 32.47
CA LEU A 139 -5.96 -17.11 31.50
C LEU A 139 -4.89 -18.01 32.10
N ARG A 140 -4.12 -17.50 33.06
CA ARG A 140 -3.15 -18.33 33.82
C ARG A 140 -3.85 -19.35 34.69
N ALA A 141 -4.92 -18.96 35.39
CA ALA A 141 -5.73 -19.89 36.17
C ALA A 141 -6.36 -20.99 35.30
N GLN A 142 -6.93 -20.64 34.16
CA GLN A 142 -7.48 -21.58 33.16
C GLN A 142 -6.40 -22.52 32.59
N ARG A 143 -5.20 -22.04 32.35
CA ARG A 143 -4.07 -22.86 31.90
C ARG A 143 -3.68 -23.89 32.99
N ASP A 144 -3.63 -23.45 34.25
CA ASP A 144 -3.27 -24.32 35.36
C ASP A 144 -4.35 -25.40 35.61
N GLU A 145 -5.63 -25.04 35.42
CA GLU A 145 -6.76 -25.99 35.44
C GLU A 145 -6.65 -27.00 34.27
N ALA A 146 -6.41 -26.55 33.06
CA ALA A 146 -6.23 -27.43 31.88
C ALA A 146 -4.99 -28.34 32.05
N GLN A 147 -3.93 -27.86 32.69
CA GLN A 147 -2.75 -28.67 33.03
C GLN A 147 -3.08 -29.74 34.06
N ALA A 148 -3.90 -29.41 35.05
CA ALA A 148 -4.36 -30.39 36.06
C ALA A 148 -5.24 -31.46 35.39
N ALA A 149 -6.17 -31.11 34.52
CA ALA A 149 -7.00 -32.04 33.77
C ALA A 149 -6.16 -32.99 32.86
N LEU A 150 -5.10 -32.49 32.25
CA LEU A 150 -4.16 -33.34 31.50
C LEU A 150 -3.44 -34.34 32.42
N ASN A 151 -2.99 -33.88 33.58
CA ASN A 151 -2.33 -34.76 34.57
C ASN A 151 -3.29 -35.85 35.08
N GLU A 152 -4.55 -35.49 35.34
CA GLU A 152 -5.60 -36.44 35.70
C GLU A 152 -5.81 -37.51 34.62
N ALA A 153 -5.94 -37.09 33.35
CA ALA A 153 -6.10 -38.03 32.25
C ALA A 153 -4.90 -38.99 32.12
N ARG A 154 -3.68 -38.51 32.37
CA ARG A 154 -2.45 -39.34 32.36
C ARG A 154 -2.45 -40.36 33.49
N LEU A 155 -2.81 -39.94 34.73
CA LEU A 155 -2.92 -40.81 35.87
C LEU A 155 -4.00 -41.89 35.68
N ASN A 156 -5.12 -41.54 35.05
CA ASN A 156 -6.18 -42.51 34.73
C ASN A 156 -5.69 -43.57 33.72
N LEU A 157 -4.91 -43.20 32.69
CA LEU A 157 -4.29 -44.17 31.80
C LEU A 157 -3.28 -45.04 32.53
N GLU A 158 -2.46 -44.48 33.39
CA GLU A 158 -1.49 -45.21 34.20
C GLU A 158 -2.17 -46.22 35.09
N THR A 159 -3.25 -45.84 35.82
CA THR A 159 -4.05 -46.72 36.64
C THR A 159 -4.68 -47.85 35.81
N LEU A 160 -5.21 -47.51 34.63
CA LEU A 160 -5.77 -48.51 33.70
C LEU A 160 -4.70 -49.55 33.30
N GLN A 161 -3.50 -49.09 32.96
CA GLN A 161 -2.41 -49.96 32.48
C GLN A 161 -1.74 -50.77 33.59
N LYS A 162 -1.48 -50.16 34.75
CA LYS A 162 -0.72 -50.79 35.84
C LYS A 162 -1.58 -51.56 36.83
N VAL A 163 -2.87 -51.21 36.96
CA VAL A 163 -3.76 -51.81 37.94
C VAL A 163 -4.94 -52.53 37.29
N THR A 164 -5.79 -51.83 36.54
CA THR A 164 -7.08 -52.37 36.10
C THR A 164 -6.92 -53.49 35.06
N ILE A 165 -6.10 -53.33 34.05
CA ILE A 165 -5.88 -54.35 33.01
C ILE A 165 -5.19 -55.59 33.58
N PRO A 166 -4.08 -55.51 34.38
CA PRO A 166 -3.46 -56.69 34.99
C PRO A 166 -4.40 -57.43 35.95
N GLN A 167 -5.20 -56.71 36.74
CA GLN A 167 -6.21 -57.32 37.63
C GLN A 167 -7.25 -58.09 36.80
N THR A 168 -7.80 -57.49 35.75
CA THR A 168 -8.78 -58.17 34.88
C THR A 168 -8.15 -59.38 34.17
N GLN A 169 -6.90 -59.29 33.76
CA GLN A 169 -6.17 -60.40 33.15
C GLN A 169 -5.97 -61.56 34.15
N ALA A 170 -5.51 -61.25 35.32
CA ALA A 170 -5.32 -62.28 36.40
C ALA A 170 -6.62 -62.97 36.72
N GLN A 171 -7.74 -62.22 36.86
CA GLN A 171 -9.07 -62.82 37.10
C GLN A 171 -9.50 -63.73 35.95
N THR A 172 -9.34 -63.24 34.71
CA THR A 172 -9.70 -63.97 33.46
C THR A 172 -8.86 -65.28 33.37
N GLU A 173 -7.58 -65.24 33.67
CA GLU A 173 -6.69 -66.41 33.68
C GLU A 173 -7.10 -67.45 34.76
N LYS A 174 -7.49 -66.98 35.92
CA LYS A 174 -8.03 -67.82 36.97
C LYS A 174 -9.31 -68.51 36.55
N ASP A 175 -10.28 -67.72 35.99
CA ASP A 175 -11.59 -68.27 35.51
C ASP A 175 -11.39 -69.32 34.42
N LEU A 176 -10.42 -69.09 33.54
CA LEU A 176 -10.05 -69.98 32.40
C LEU A 176 -9.44 -71.27 32.97
N SER A 177 -8.54 -71.16 33.96
CA SER A 177 -7.90 -72.31 34.63
C SER A 177 -8.95 -73.15 35.39
N ASP A 178 -9.85 -72.54 36.15
CA ASP A 178 -10.92 -73.22 36.87
C ASP A 178 -11.90 -73.95 35.93
N ALA A 179 -12.31 -73.27 34.84
CA ALA A 179 -13.18 -73.88 33.84
C ALA A 179 -12.50 -75.07 33.14
N LYS A 180 -11.18 -74.96 32.82
CA LYS A 180 -10.41 -76.05 32.26
C LYS A 180 -10.27 -77.23 33.17
N ALA A 181 -9.97 -77.01 34.46
CA ALA A 181 -9.90 -78.09 35.49
C ALA A 181 -11.23 -78.84 35.62
N ASN A 182 -12.39 -78.07 35.62
CA ASN A 182 -13.71 -78.65 35.63
C ASN A 182 -13.99 -79.48 34.34
N LEU A 183 -13.60 -79.01 33.19
CA LEU A 183 -13.73 -79.76 31.94
C LEU A 183 -12.91 -81.09 31.99
N ASP A 184 -11.64 -81.02 32.39
CA ASP A 184 -10.75 -82.16 32.48
C ASP A 184 -11.29 -83.20 33.48
N ASN A 185 -11.81 -82.77 34.60
CA ASN A 185 -12.48 -83.66 35.61
C ASN A 185 -13.76 -84.34 35.05
N ALA A 186 -14.61 -83.52 34.36
CA ALA A 186 -15.86 -84.00 33.78
C ALA A 186 -15.56 -85.03 32.64
N ARG A 187 -14.54 -84.70 31.82
CA ARG A 187 -14.05 -85.59 30.78
C ARG A 187 -13.55 -86.98 31.36
N ALA A 188 -12.64 -86.92 32.31
CA ALA A 188 -12.06 -88.12 32.93
C ALA A 188 -13.19 -88.94 33.57
N THR A 189 -14.21 -88.28 34.18
CA THR A 189 -15.35 -88.95 34.75
C THR A 189 -16.23 -89.64 33.70
N TYR A 190 -16.53 -88.98 32.62
CA TYR A 190 -17.29 -89.54 31.50
C TYR A 190 -16.54 -90.69 30.83
N GLU A 191 -15.28 -90.56 30.53
CA GLU A 191 -14.45 -91.66 29.98
C GLU A 191 -14.46 -92.89 30.90
N ARG A 192 -14.19 -92.72 32.15
CA ARG A 192 -14.23 -93.79 33.18
C ARG A 192 -15.63 -94.43 33.23
N ARG A 193 -16.71 -93.68 33.30
CA ARG A 193 -18.07 -94.18 33.30
C ARG A 193 -18.42 -94.87 32.00
N GLY A 194 -17.93 -94.43 30.84
CA GLY A 194 -18.05 -95.11 29.57
C GLY A 194 -17.44 -96.50 29.56
N GLU A 195 -16.25 -96.68 30.23
CA GLU A 195 -15.67 -98.02 30.40
C GLU A 195 -16.45 -98.95 31.36
N LEU A 196 -16.94 -98.39 32.50
CA LEU A 196 -17.76 -99.14 33.42
C LEU A 196 -19.08 -99.59 32.78
N TYR A 197 -19.74 -98.76 31.98
CA TYR A 197 -20.95 -99.09 31.27
C TYR A 197 -20.72 -100.25 30.25
N ARG A 198 -19.64 -100.20 29.49
CA ARG A 198 -19.24 -101.28 28.63
C ARG A 198 -19.01 -102.60 29.28
N LYS A 199 -18.56 -102.56 30.55
CA LYS A 199 -18.36 -103.74 31.45
C LYS A 199 -19.63 -104.11 32.21
N GLY A 200 -20.76 -103.42 32.02
CA GLY A 200 -21.99 -103.74 32.74
C GLY A 200 -22.08 -103.23 34.17
N GLY A 201 -21.13 -102.36 34.59
CA GLY A 201 -21.01 -101.92 36.01
C GLY A 201 -21.86 -100.71 36.40
N ILE A 202 -22.47 -99.97 35.48
CA ILE A 202 -23.35 -98.83 35.76
C ILE A 202 -24.54 -98.79 34.76
N SER A 203 -25.61 -98.03 35.07
CA SER A 203 -26.81 -97.85 34.25
C SER A 203 -26.55 -96.87 33.12
N LEU A 204 -27.35 -96.96 32.01
CA LEU A 204 -27.37 -95.98 30.92
C LEU A 204 -27.61 -94.54 31.45
N LYS A 205 -28.54 -94.37 32.36
CA LYS A 205 -28.89 -93.09 32.93
C LYS A 205 -27.68 -92.41 33.64
N GLU A 206 -26.80 -93.18 34.27
CA GLU A 206 -25.58 -92.63 34.89
C GLU A 206 -24.52 -92.26 33.90
N LEU A 207 -24.42 -92.97 32.77
CA LEU A 207 -23.57 -92.56 31.63
C LEU A 207 -24.06 -91.26 31.01
N GLU A 208 -25.36 -91.16 30.64
CA GLU A 208 -26.01 -89.99 30.13
C GLU A 208 -25.83 -88.77 31.01
N ALA A 209 -25.99 -88.92 32.32
CA ALA A 209 -25.78 -87.82 33.26
C ALA A 209 -24.31 -87.33 33.28
N SER A 210 -23.33 -88.25 33.08
CA SER A 210 -21.92 -87.85 32.96
C SER A 210 -21.59 -87.22 31.60
N GLN A 211 -22.25 -87.63 30.54
CA GLN A 211 -22.12 -87.02 29.22
C GLN A 211 -22.69 -85.59 29.26
N LEU A 212 -23.84 -85.39 29.87
CA LEU A 212 -24.42 -84.04 30.02
C LEU A 212 -23.49 -83.11 30.84
N ALA A 213 -22.92 -83.67 31.96
CA ALA A 213 -21.95 -82.91 32.77
C ALA A 213 -20.70 -82.52 32.02
N PHE A 214 -20.16 -83.46 31.17
CA PHE A 214 -19.04 -83.15 30.29
C PHE A 214 -19.37 -82.08 29.23
N THR A 215 -20.54 -82.23 28.58
CA THR A 215 -21.01 -81.25 27.59
C THR A 215 -21.19 -79.85 28.17
N ASN A 216 -21.76 -79.76 29.36
CA ASN A 216 -21.93 -78.50 30.08
C ASN A 216 -20.58 -77.89 30.46
N ALA A 217 -19.63 -78.69 31.01
CA ALA A 217 -18.28 -78.22 31.29
C ALA A 217 -17.54 -77.73 30.04
N GLN A 218 -17.69 -78.44 28.90
CA GLN A 218 -17.14 -78.06 27.64
C GLN A 218 -17.69 -76.70 27.11
N ASN A 219 -19.01 -76.53 27.24
CA ASN A 219 -19.67 -75.25 26.81
C ASN A 219 -19.19 -74.10 27.74
N THR A 220 -19.10 -74.37 29.07
CA THR A 220 -18.60 -73.34 30.00
C THR A 220 -17.14 -72.92 29.66
N TYR A 221 -16.25 -73.91 29.49
CA TYR A 221 -14.87 -73.59 29.09
C TYR A 221 -14.78 -72.80 27.82
N ARG A 222 -15.55 -73.17 26.77
CA ARG A 222 -15.57 -72.45 25.51
C ARG A 222 -16.06 -71.00 25.67
N LEU A 223 -17.08 -70.77 26.47
CA LEU A 223 -17.58 -69.42 26.76
C LEU A 223 -16.53 -68.58 27.48
N VAL A 224 -15.88 -69.12 28.54
CA VAL A 224 -14.84 -68.43 29.28
C VAL A 224 -13.62 -68.15 28.39
N GLN A 225 -13.26 -69.11 27.50
CA GLN A 225 -12.19 -68.94 26.52
C GLN A 225 -12.50 -67.80 25.51
N GLN A 226 -13.74 -67.75 25.01
CA GLN A 226 -14.16 -66.65 24.11
C GLN A 226 -14.13 -65.30 24.84
N ASN A 227 -14.62 -65.20 26.08
CA ASN A 227 -14.57 -63.99 26.86
C ASN A 227 -13.13 -63.54 27.14
N ALA A 228 -12.21 -64.49 27.44
CA ALA A 228 -10.79 -64.20 27.62
C ALA A 228 -10.17 -63.65 26.32
N GLY A 229 -10.56 -64.21 25.17
CA GLY A 229 -10.16 -63.74 23.88
C GLY A 229 -10.64 -62.31 23.59
N LEU A 230 -11.92 -62.01 23.84
CA LEU A 230 -12.53 -60.68 23.67
C LEU A 230 -11.87 -59.64 24.59
N ASN A 231 -11.65 -59.98 25.85
CA ASN A 231 -10.99 -59.08 26.79
C ASN A 231 -9.58 -58.70 26.28
N ARG A 232 -8.82 -59.67 25.76
CA ARG A 232 -7.46 -59.45 25.29
C ARG A 232 -7.42 -58.71 23.95
N SER A 233 -8.30 -59.01 23.00
CA SER A 233 -8.27 -58.51 21.60
C SER A 233 -9.06 -57.23 21.42
N ALA A 234 -10.11 -56.96 22.20
CA ALA A 234 -11.01 -55.82 21.99
C ALA A 234 -11.19 -54.92 23.21
N VAL A 235 -11.57 -55.48 24.38
CA VAL A 235 -11.94 -54.66 25.54
C VAL A 235 -10.78 -53.87 26.09
N ASN A 236 -9.63 -54.51 26.35
CA ASN A 236 -8.44 -53.84 26.90
C ASN A 236 -7.81 -52.84 25.88
N PRO A 237 -7.63 -53.18 24.61
CA PRO A 237 -7.13 -52.22 23.63
C PRO A 237 -8.06 -51.01 23.46
N ASN A 238 -9.39 -51.22 23.42
CA ASN A 238 -10.36 -50.14 23.31
C ASN A 238 -10.35 -49.23 24.53
N ALA A 239 -10.31 -49.79 25.74
CA ALA A 239 -10.24 -49.02 26.97
C ALA A 239 -8.97 -48.14 27.00
N LYS A 240 -7.83 -48.70 26.57
CA LYS A 240 -6.58 -47.95 26.42
C LYS A 240 -6.69 -46.84 25.38
N ALA A 241 -7.26 -47.11 24.18
CA ALA A 241 -7.46 -46.13 23.14
C ALA A 241 -8.36 -44.97 23.58
N ILE A 242 -9.43 -45.26 24.33
CA ILE A 242 -10.31 -44.23 24.91
C ILE A 242 -9.53 -43.35 25.92
N ALA A 243 -8.71 -43.94 26.77
CA ALA A 243 -7.91 -43.20 27.75
C ALA A 243 -6.84 -42.32 27.04
N GLU A 244 -6.20 -42.82 25.99
CA GLU A 244 -5.26 -42.08 25.15
C GLU A 244 -5.96 -40.92 24.41
N ALA A 245 -7.18 -41.14 23.88
CA ALA A 245 -7.98 -40.09 23.28
C ALA A 245 -8.33 -38.95 24.24
N LYS A 246 -8.63 -39.31 25.55
CA LYS A 246 -8.87 -38.30 26.59
C LYS A 246 -7.62 -37.48 26.89
N ILE A 247 -6.44 -38.10 26.92
CA ILE A 247 -5.17 -37.38 27.09
C ILE A 247 -4.97 -36.41 25.95
N LYS A 248 -5.20 -36.85 24.71
CA LYS A 248 -5.09 -36.00 23.55
C LYS A 248 -6.05 -34.80 23.63
N GLN A 249 -7.31 -35.03 23.99
CA GLN A 249 -8.31 -33.99 24.19
C GLN A 249 -7.87 -32.95 25.23
N ALA A 250 -7.39 -33.42 26.40
CA ALA A 250 -6.90 -32.54 27.46
C ALA A 250 -5.63 -31.77 27.03
N GLN A 251 -4.73 -32.39 26.27
CA GLN A 251 -3.55 -31.74 25.70
C GLN A 251 -3.93 -30.64 24.68
N ASP A 252 -4.87 -30.97 23.78
CA ASP A 252 -5.34 -30.01 22.79
C ASP A 252 -6.02 -28.80 23.46
N HIS A 253 -6.79 -29.05 24.53
CA HIS A 253 -7.39 -27.98 25.34
C HIS A 253 -6.33 -27.11 26.04
N LEU A 254 -5.32 -27.72 26.68
CA LEU A 254 -4.20 -26.98 27.27
C LEU A 254 -3.47 -26.13 26.24
N ASN A 255 -3.20 -26.67 25.04
CA ASN A 255 -2.56 -25.95 23.99
C ASN A 255 -3.39 -24.71 23.55
N ALA A 256 -4.71 -24.84 23.45
CA ALA A 256 -5.61 -23.74 23.10
C ALA A 256 -5.54 -22.61 24.17
N ILE A 257 -5.61 -22.94 25.44
CA ILE A 257 -5.49 -21.96 26.52
C ILE A 257 -4.09 -21.35 26.57
N GLN A 258 -3.03 -22.13 26.32
CA GLN A 258 -1.65 -21.62 26.26
C GLN A 258 -1.47 -20.57 25.13
N VAL A 259 -2.07 -20.81 23.95
CA VAL A 259 -2.06 -19.84 22.86
C VAL A 259 -2.76 -18.54 23.29
N GLN A 260 -3.93 -18.64 23.93
CA GLN A 260 -4.64 -17.46 24.45
C GLN A 260 -3.83 -16.72 25.52
N ALA A 261 -3.17 -17.42 26.42
CA ALA A 261 -2.31 -16.82 27.45
C ALA A 261 -1.10 -16.11 26.83
N ASN A 262 -0.52 -16.67 25.77
CA ASN A 262 0.58 -16.03 25.06
C ASN A 262 0.15 -14.73 24.33
N MET A 263 -1.12 -14.61 23.94
CA MET A 263 -1.66 -13.39 23.35
C MET A 263 -1.72 -12.21 24.34
N ALA A 264 -1.55 -12.46 25.63
CA ALA A 264 -1.44 -11.42 26.65
C ALA A 264 -0.05 -10.74 26.66
N GLU A 265 0.97 -11.36 26.07
CA GLU A 265 2.28 -10.79 25.89
C GLU A 265 2.40 -10.24 24.46
N ILE A 266 2.32 -8.94 24.32
CA ILE A 266 2.41 -8.27 23.03
C ILE A 266 3.88 -8.07 22.68
N ARG A 267 4.32 -8.66 21.57
CA ARG A 267 5.71 -8.62 21.09
C ARG A 267 5.82 -7.98 19.72
N ALA A 268 6.99 -7.39 19.45
CA ALA A 268 7.29 -6.75 18.17
C ALA A 268 7.35 -7.78 17.03
N PRO A 269 6.55 -7.62 15.95
CA PRO A 269 6.58 -8.52 14.80
C PRO A 269 7.76 -8.26 13.87
N ILE A 270 8.26 -7.02 13.84
CA ILE A 270 9.39 -6.55 13.03
C ILE A 270 10.35 -5.75 13.89
N THR A 271 11.59 -5.58 13.40
CA THR A 271 12.55 -4.63 13.95
C THR A 271 12.32 -3.26 13.33
N GLY A 272 12.30 -2.20 14.13
CA GLY A 272 12.07 -0.86 13.63
C GLY A 272 11.90 0.17 14.74
N VAL A 273 11.41 1.34 14.39
CA VAL A 273 11.09 2.43 15.31
C VAL A 273 9.59 2.45 15.58
N VAL A 274 9.19 2.63 16.83
CA VAL A 274 7.79 2.86 17.17
C VAL A 274 7.41 4.28 16.74
N THR A 275 6.60 4.40 15.69
CA THR A 275 6.14 5.69 15.15
C THR A 275 4.97 6.25 15.96
N ASP A 276 4.02 5.38 16.32
CA ASP A 276 2.83 5.77 17.04
C ASP A 276 2.52 4.81 18.16
N GLN A 277 2.02 5.34 19.26
CA GLN A 277 1.49 4.62 20.40
C GLN A 277 0.08 5.14 20.68
N PHE A 278 -0.92 4.25 20.55
CA PHE A 278 -2.34 4.60 20.62
C PHE A 278 -2.94 4.34 21.99
N GLN A 279 -2.33 3.41 22.75
CA GLN A 279 -2.81 3.05 24.09
C GLN A 279 -1.66 3.05 25.09
N PHE A 280 -2.03 3.17 26.36
CA PHE A 280 -1.09 3.34 27.46
C PHE A 280 -1.38 2.35 28.59
N GLU A 281 -0.44 2.22 29.52
CA GLU A 281 -0.60 1.44 30.73
C GLU A 281 -1.83 1.89 31.53
N GLY A 282 -2.62 0.92 32.01
CA GLY A 282 -3.87 1.16 32.75
C GLY A 282 -5.12 1.18 31.87
N GLU A 283 -5.00 1.37 30.55
CA GLU A 283 -6.14 1.36 29.63
C GLU A 283 -6.63 -0.07 29.34
N PHE A 284 -7.86 -0.15 28.83
CA PHE A 284 -8.49 -1.40 28.46
C PHE A 284 -8.43 -1.62 26.96
N ALA A 285 -7.74 -2.68 26.51
CA ALA A 285 -7.65 -3.06 25.12
C ALA A 285 -8.74 -4.07 24.76
N SER A 286 -9.46 -3.81 23.66
CA SER A 286 -10.42 -4.75 23.04
C SER A 286 -9.75 -5.48 21.87
N PRO A 287 -10.26 -6.65 21.44
CA PRO A 287 -9.76 -7.33 20.26
C PRO A 287 -9.80 -6.41 19.03
N GLY A 288 -8.68 -6.31 18.31
CA GLY A 288 -8.51 -5.42 17.17
C GLY A 288 -8.11 -3.99 17.53
N ALA A 289 -8.10 -3.59 18.81
CA ALA A 289 -7.63 -2.26 19.22
C ALA A 289 -6.14 -2.09 18.88
N LYS A 290 -5.81 -1.02 18.17
CA LYS A 290 -4.44 -0.66 17.84
C LYS A 290 -3.70 -0.25 19.11
N LEU A 291 -2.55 -0.83 19.38
CA LEU A 291 -1.70 -0.51 20.53
C LEU A 291 -0.58 0.44 20.11
N LEU A 292 0.16 0.06 19.08
CA LEU A 292 1.26 0.87 18.53
C LEU A 292 1.56 0.49 17.08
N THR A 293 2.32 1.34 16.39
CA THR A 293 2.83 1.08 15.05
C THR A 293 4.36 1.05 15.09
N ILE A 294 4.95 0.05 14.46
CA ILE A 294 6.39 -0.11 14.27
C ILE A 294 6.69 0.04 12.78
N ALA A 295 7.69 0.82 12.43
CA ALA A 295 8.12 1.02 11.05
C ALA A 295 9.63 0.85 10.91
N ASP A 296 10.07 0.12 9.89
CA ASP A 296 11.46 0.14 9.45
C ASP A 296 11.71 1.39 8.63
N ILE A 297 12.37 2.36 9.26
CA ILE A 297 12.72 3.64 8.64
C ILE A 297 14.14 3.66 8.04
N SER A 298 14.87 2.56 8.09
CA SER A 298 16.21 2.46 7.49
C SER A 298 16.18 2.54 5.96
N ARG A 299 15.06 2.11 5.39
CA ARG A 299 14.69 2.24 3.99
C ARG A 299 13.30 2.81 3.90
N VAL A 300 13.12 3.73 2.98
CA VAL A 300 11.81 4.36 2.74
C VAL A 300 11.40 4.21 1.29
N ILE A 301 10.11 4.20 1.08
CA ILE A 301 9.48 4.25 -0.23
C ILE A 301 8.85 5.61 -0.37
N VAL A 302 9.19 6.32 -1.43
CA VAL A 302 8.52 7.56 -1.79
C VAL A 302 7.48 7.23 -2.85
N LYS A 303 6.25 7.62 -2.59
CA LYS A 303 5.12 7.49 -3.51
C LYS A 303 4.77 8.85 -4.06
N ALA A 304 4.72 8.98 -5.36
CA ALA A 304 4.33 10.21 -6.04
C ALA A 304 3.26 9.93 -7.09
N GLN A 305 2.42 10.92 -7.35
CA GLN A 305 1.32 10.85 -8.30
C GLN A 305 1.66 11.68 -9.53
N PHE A 306 1.85 11.03 -10.67
CA PHE A 306 2.14 11.68 -11.95
C PHE A 306 0.92 11.67 -12.86
N ALA A 307 0.76 12.69 -13.69
CA ALA A 307 -0.28 12.69 -14.71
C ALA A 307 -0.12 11.50 -15.67
N ASP A 308 -1.22 10.90 -16.11
CA ASP A 308 -1.25 9.73 -16.99
C ASP A 308 -0.51 9.99 -18.33
N THR A 309 -0.57 11.23 -18.83
CA THR A 309 0.13 11.67 -20.04
C THR A 309 1.65 11.60 -19.93
N VAL A 310 2.18 11.78 -18.73
CA VAL A 310 3.62 11.83 -18.45
C VAL A 310 4.17 10.43 -18.14
N VAL A 311 3.37 9.57 -17.49
CA VAL A 311 3.80 8.24 -17.06
C VAL A 311 4.17 7.32 -18.23
N THR A 312 3.65 7.59 -19.43
CA THR A 312 3.95 6.77 -20.61
C THR A 312 5.44 6.69 -20.95
N VAL A 313 6.22 7.69 -20.53
CA VAL A 313 7.67 7.74 -20.76
C VAL A 313 8.50 7.24 -19.57
N LEU A 314 7.89 7.05 -18.39
CA LEU A 314 8.55 6.58 -17.18
C LEU A 314 8.66 5.05 -17.14
N LYS A 315 9.82 4.55 -16.68
CA LYS A 315 10.11 3.11 -16.58
C LYS A 315 10.69 2.76 -15.22
N THR A 316 10.45 1.53 -14.80
CA THR A 316 11.17 0.96 -13.66
C THR A 316 12.67 0.96 -13.94
N GLY A 317 13.46 1.48 -13.00
CA GLY A 317 14.89 1.66 -13.13
C GLY A 317 15.34 3.07 -13.48
N ASP A 318 14.44 3.95 -13.92
CA ASP A 318 14.77 5.35 -14.22
C ASP A 318 15.37 6.03 -12.98
N PRO A 319 16.39 6.88 -13.17
CA PRO A 319 16.98 7.63 -12.08
C PRO A 319 15.99 8.65 -11.53
N VAL A 320 15.95 8.71 -10.20
CA VAL A 320 15.05 9.58 -9.46
C VAL A 320 15.84 10.37 -8.43
N THR A 321 15.51 11.63 -8.28
CA THR A 321 16.02 12.49 -7.22
C THR A 321 14.84 12.97 -6.38
N ILE A 322 14.96 12.86 -5.06
CA ILE A 322 14.00 13.49 -4.15
C ILE A 322 14.63 14.68 -3.46
N ILE A 323 13.80 15.69 -3.25
CA ILE A 323 14.16 16.92 -2.53
C ILE A 323 13.18 17.03 -1.37
N PRO A 324 13.64 16.73 -0.12
CA PRO A 324 12.77 16.83 1.05
C PRO A 324 12.37 18.29 1.29
N THR A 325 11.09 18.53 1.58
CA THR A 325 10.59 19.90 1.81
C THR A 325 11.19 20.55 3.06
N ASN A 326 11.57 19.74 4.05
CA ASN A 326 12.18 20.21 5.30
C ASN A 326 13.69 20.48 5.19
N THR A 327 14.40 19.88 4.22
CA THR A 327 15.83 20.03 3.97
C THR A 327 16.10 20.13 2.46
N PRO A 328 15.77 21.28 1.81
CA PRO A 328 15.84 21.40 0.34
C PRO A 328 17.25 21.24 -0.24
N ASP A 329 18.28 21.50 0.56
CA ASP A 329 19.68 21.39 0.14
C ASP A 329 20.16 19.92 0.07
N GLU A 330 19.45 18.99 0.72
CA GLU A 330 19.82 17.58 0.76
C GLU A 330 19.06 16.78 -0.29
N LYS A 331 19.61 16.71 -1.50
CA LYS A 331 19.07 15.88 -2.58
C LYS A 331 19.49 14.43 -2.40
N MET A 332 18.55 13.52 -2.51
CA MET A 332 18.81 12.09 -2.41
C MET A 332 18.47 11.42 -3.74
N SER A 333 19.39 10.60 -4.24
CA SER A 333 19.22 9.88 -5.50
C SER A 333 18.77 8.45 -5.26
N GLY A 334 17.90 7.95 -6.13
CA GLY A 334 17.37 6.61 -6.09
C GLY A 334 16.96 6.12 -7.47
N LYS A 335 16.12 5.09 -7.51
CA LYS A 335 15.58 4.55 -8.76
C LYS A 335 14.10 4.27 -8.62
N VAL A 336 13.37 4.46 -9.70
CA VAL A 336 11.97 4.03 -9.81
C VAL A 336 11.90 2.52 -9.61
N THR A 337 11.13 2.08 -8.62
CA THR A 337 10.94 0.65 -8.32
C THR A 337 9.62 0.12 -8.86
N LEU A 338 8.62 0.98 -8.97
CA LEU A 338 7.31 0.60 -9.48
C LEU A 338 6.67 1.78 -10.20
N VAL A 339 6.08 1.50 -11.36
CA VAL A 339 5.13 2.36 -12.06
C VAL A 339 3.81 1.60 -12.09
N SER A 340 2.77 2.15 -11.47
CA SER A 340 1.45 1.51 -11.42
C SER A 340 0.89 1.33 -12.83
N ARG A 341 0.20 0.23 -13.06
CA ARG A 341 -0.56 -0.01 -14.30
C ARG A 341 -2.02 0.41 -14.20
N SER A 342 -2.41 0.97 -13.06
CA SER A 342 -3.74 1.51 -12.82
C SER A 342 -3.63 3.01 -12.62
N SER A 343 -4.50 3.78 -13.26
CA SER A 343 -4.66 5.20 -13.01
C SER A 343 -5.83 5.45 -12.07
N ASP A 344 -5.71 6.48 -11.25
CA ASP A 344 -6.84 7.01 -10.48
C ASP A 344 -7.77 7.77 -11.45
N PRO A 345 -9.01 7.33 -11.64
CA PRO A 345 -9.92 7.96 -12.57
C PRO A 345 -10.40 9.34 -12.14
N GLN A 346 -10.32 9.68 -10.86
CA GLN A 346 -10.75 10.97 -10.32
C GLN A 346 -9.71 12.06 -10.63
N ASN A 347 -8.45 11.74 -10.41
CA ASN A 347 -7.34 12.69 -10.54
C ASN A 347 -6.57 12.53 -11.85
N ARG A 348 -6.83 11.45 -12.63
CA ARG A 348 -6.07 11.06 -13.83
C ARG A 348 -4.57 10.99 -13.57
N THR A 349 -4.22 10.39 -12.44
CA THR A 349 -2.83 10.21 -12.03
C THR A 349 -2.48 8.74 -11.91
N VAL A 350 -1.22 8.44 -12.08
CA VAL A 350 -0.63 7.12 -11.93
C VAL A 350 0.40 7.18 -10.81
N GLU A 351 0.36 6.22 -9.93
CA GLU A 351 1.27 6.15 -8.78
C GLU A 351 2.63 5.58 -9.21
N VAL A 352 3.70 6.27 -8.85
CA VAL A 352 5.08 5.88 -9.09
C VAL A 352 5.81 5.79 -7.75
N TRP A 353 6.54 4.69 -7.53
CA TRP A 353 7.29 4.45 -6.31
C TRP A 353 8.78 4.44 -6.59
N ALA A 354 9.54 4.98 -5.64
CA ALA A 354 10.98 4.83 -5.61
C ALA A 354 11.46 4.51 -4.20
N THR A 355 12.51 3.72 -4.08
CA THR A 355 13.08 3.30 -2.80
C THR A 355 14.38 4.03 -2.53
N PHE A 356 14.51 4.52 -1.30
CA PHE A 356 15.69 5.26 -0.84
C PHE A 356 16.23 4.66 0.45
N GLY A 357 17.56 4.66 0.59
CA GLY A 357 18.19 4.40 1.88
C GLY A 357 18.08 5.63 2.78
N ASN A 358 17.79 5.41 4.05
CA ASN A 358 17.64 6.49 5.04
C ASN A 358 18.50 6.23 6.30
N PRO A 359 19.82 6.04 6.16
CA PRO A 359 20.68 5.65 7.28
C PRO A 359 20.81 6.74 8.36
N GLN A 360 20.60 7.99 7.99
CA GLN A 360 20.70 9.13 8.91
C GLN A 360 19.33 9.53 9.48
N GLY A 361 18.22 8.90 9.03
CA GLY A 361 16.88 9.22 9.51
C GLY A 361 16.34 10.58 9.05
N LEU A 362 16.90 11.16 7.99
CA LEU A 362 16.51 12.48 7.47
C LEU A 362 15.10 12.49 6.88
N LEU A 363 14.71 11.38 6.25
CA LEU A 363 13.39 11.20 5.69
C LEU A 363 12.44 10.70 6.78
N LEU A 364 11.50 11.55 7.15
CA LEU A 364 10.46 11.22 8.12
C LEU A 364 9.29 10.54 7.41
N THR A 365 8.77 9.47 7.98
CA THR A 365 7.54 8.83 7.49
C THR A 365 6.37 9.83 7.54
N GLY A 366 5.62 9.93 6.44
CA GLY A 366 4.58 10.94 6.26
C GLY A 366 5.11 12.29 5.78
N GLY A 367 6.43 12.46 5.64
CA GLY A 367 7.04 13.69 5.13
C GLY A 367 6.75 13.93 3.64
N ALA A 368 6.63 15.20 3.26
CA ALA A 368 6.47 15.61 1.87
C ALA A 368 7.84 15.82 1.21
N VAL A 369 7.94 15.39 -0.04
CA VAL A 369 9.13 15.55 -0.87
C VAL A 369 8.73 15.97 -2.28
N GLN A 370 9.61 16.65 -3.00
CA GLN A 370 9.51 16.77 -4.44
C GLN A 370 10.21 15.57 -5.08
N PHE A 371 9.47 14.83 -5.88
CA PHE A 371 9.93 13.63 -6.58
C PHE A 371 10.23 14.01 -8.03
N VAL A 372 11.49 13.93 -8.44
CA VAL A 372 11.96 14.32 -9.77
C VAL A 372 12.52 13.09 -10.48
N VAL A 373 11.92 12.72 -11.61
CA VAL A 373 12.39 11.61 -12.45
C VAL A 373 13.06 12.16 -13.71
N SER A 374 14.25 11.70 -14.00
CA SER A 374 14.94 11.97 -15.24
C SER A 374 14.73 10.78 -16.20
N ASN A 375 14.01 11.00 -17.30
CA ASN A 375 13.61 9.91 -18.21
C ASN A 375 14.42 9.84 -19.51
N GLN A 376 15.00 10.95 -19.93
CA GLN A 376 15.79 11.05 -21.15
C GLN A 376 16.96 11.99 -20.92
N THR A 377 18.18 11.51 -21.08
CA THR A 377 19.38 12.33 -21.06
C THR A 377 20.00 12.33 -22.45
N VAL A 378 20.37 13.52 -22.94
CA VAL A 378 21.09 13.72 -24.20
C VAL A 378 22.44 14.32 -23.84
N ASP A 379 23.51 13.59 -24.11
CA ASP A 379 24.89 14.06 -23.95
C ASP A 379 25.29 14.90 -25.18
N ASP A 380 26.21 15.84 -24.99
CA ASP A 380 26.68 16.75 -26.05
C ASP A 380 25.56 17.60 -26.74
N ALA A 381 24.51 17.88 -26.00
CA ALA A 381 23.42 18.74 -26.48
C ALA A 381 23.86 20.20 -26.54
N VAL A 382 23.47 20.91 -27.57
CA VAL A 382 23.63 22.38 -27.63
C VAL A 382 22.60 23.01 -26.73
N ILE A 383 23.04 23.69 -25.69
CA ILE A 383 22.20 24.26 -24.62
C ILE A 383 22.34 25.76 -24.61
N ILE A 384 21.21 26.45 -24.51
CA ILE A 384 21.14 27.90 -24.33
C ILE A 384 20.15 28.24 -23.20
N PRO A 385 20.26 29.41 -22.56
CA PRO A 385 19.25 29.89 -21.63
C PRO A 385 17.86 30.02 -22.28
N ALA A 386 16.82 29.67 -21.54
CA ALA A 386 15.43 29.71 -22.01
C ALA A 386 15.00 31.14 -22.44
N SER A 387 15.57 32.16 -21.80
CA SER A 387 15.31 33.57 -22.11
C SER A 387 15.85 34.01 -23.50
N ALA A 388 16.81 33.25 -24.08
CA ALA A 388 17.32 33.53 -25.41
C ALA A 388 16.37 33.11 -26.56
N VAL A 389 15.38 32.27 -26.23
CA VAL A 389 14.48 31.68 -27.25
C VAL A 389 13.14 32.39 -27.26
N THR A 390 12.74 32.90 -28.42
CA THR A 390 11.38 33.37 -28.67
C THR A 390 10.59 32.23 -29.29
N LEU A 391 9.64 31.67 -28.52
CA LEU A 391 8.82 30.54 -28.96
C LEU A 391 7.84 30.92 -30.03
N ASP A 392 7.63 30.05 -31.02
CA ASP A 392 6.56 30.20 -32.01
C ASP A 392 5.19 29.93 -31.34
N ALA A 393 4.26 30.87 -31.49
CA ALA A 393 2.92 30.74 -30.90
C ALA A 393 2.12 29.56 -31.47
N SER A 394 2.49 29.06 -32.65
CA SER A 394 1.80 27.97 -33.35
C SER A 394 2.43 26.60 -33.08
N ASN A 395 3.71 26.56 -32.64
CA ASN A 395 4.46 25.31 -32.44
C ASN A 395 5.51 25.48 -31.33
N THR A 396 5.27 24.82 -30.22
CA THR A 396 6.14 24.87 -29.05
C THR A 396 7.50 24.18 -29.22
N ASP A 397 7.68 23.41 -30.29
CA ASP A 397 8.93 22.70 -30.62
C ASP A 397 9.81 23.51 -31.58
N SER A 398 9.41 24.73 -31.95
CA SER A 398 10.16 25.66 -32.78
C SER A 398 10.18 27.03 -32.14
N GLY A 399 11.23 27.79 -32.45
CA GLY A 399 11.41 29.18 -32.03
C GLY A 399 12.44 29.89 -32.85
N THR A 400 12.69 31.13 -32.47
CA THR A 400 13.75 31.97 -33.06
C THR A 400 14.72 32.39 -31.96
N VAL A 401 15.99 32.50 -32.32
CA VAL A 401 17.08 32.99 -31.48
C VAL A 401 17.82 34.08 -32.24
N MET A 402 18.23 35.12 -31.56
CA MET A 402 19.10 36.15 -32.16
C MET A 402 20.57 35.75 -31.94
N ALA A 403 21.21 35.21 -32.96
CA ALA A 403 22.63 34.86 -32.94
C ALA A 403 23.50 36.08 -33.34
N VAL A 404 24.52 36.35 -32.50
CA VAL A 404 25.43 37.49 -32.73
C VAL A 404 26.68 37.00 -33.48
N GLY A 405 26.93 37.51 -34.66
CA GLY A 405 28.12 37.21 -35.44
C GLY A 405 29.38 37.92 -34.89
N GLU A 406 30.54 37.57 -35.46
CA GLU A 406 31.84 38.22 -35.14
C GLU A 406 31.84 39.70 -35.52
N ASP A 407 30.93 40.12 -36.42
CA ASP A 407 30.72 41.48 -36.88
C ASP A 407 29.85 42.32 -35.93
N SER A 408 29.45 41.76 -34.77
CA SER A 408 28.52 42.38 -33.83
C SER A 408 27.13 42.69 -34.43
N ILE A 409 26.69 41.89 -35.41
CA ILE A 409 25.38 41.96 -35.97
C ILE A 409 24.54 40.79 -35.46
N ALA A 410 23.32 41.08 -35.03
CA ALA A 410 22.38 40.06 -34.59
C ALA A 410 21.55 39.53 -35.75
N HIS A 411 21.60 38.23 -35.98
CA HIS A 411 20.86 37.54 -37.02
C HIS A 411 19.77 36.63 -36.40
N GLU A 412 18.57 36.74 -36.97
CA GLU A 412 17.46 35.88 -36.60
C GLU A 412 17.68 34.47 -37.15
N THR A 413 17.85 33.50 -36.27
CA THR A 413 18.05 32.09 -36.59
C THR A 413 16.87 31.27 -36.11
N LYS A 414 16.22 30.52 -37.02
CA LYS A 414 15.17 29.57 -36.67
C LYS A 414 15.79 28.34 -36.01
N VAL A 415 15.25 27.95 -34.90
CA VAL A 415 15.77 26.81 -34.12
C VAL A 415 14.66 25.82 -33.83
N LYS A 416 15.04 24.54 -33.79
CA LYS A 416 14.18 23.46 -33.31
C LYS A 416 14.56 23.13 -31.87
N ILE A 417 13.57 23.16 -31.02
CA ILE A 417 13.71 23.01 -29.57
C ILE A 417 13.56 21.54 -29.23
N GLY A 418 14.42 21.03 -28.32
CA GLY A 418 14.35 19.72 -27.75
C GLY A 418 13.95 19.76 -26.27
N ILE A 419 14.77 19.15 -25.41
CA ILE A 419 14.55 19.05 -23.97
C ILE A 419 14.63 20.43 -23.32
N LYS A 420 13.71 20.68 -22.38
CA LYS A 420 13.71 21.85 -21.49
C LYS A 420 13.98 21.37 -20.07
N GLN A 421 14.98 21.94 -19.43
CA GLN A 421 15.36 21.62 -18.05
C GLN A 421 15.60 22.91 -17.25
N GLY A 422 14.63 23.27 -16.40
CA GLY A 422 14.70 24.54 -15.67
C GLY A 422 14.84 25.74 -16.61
N ASP A 423 15.93 26.49 -16.48
CA ASP A 423 16.26 27.67 -17.32
C ASP A 423 17.10 27.32 -18.55
N LYS A 424 17.33 26.04 -18.83
CA LYS A 424 18.12 25.58 -19.99
C LYS A 424 17.21 24.91 -21.02
N ILE A 425 17.51 25.20 -22.32
CA ILE A 425 16.81 24.60 -23.44
C ILE A 425 17.82 23.96 -24.38
N GLN A 426 17.55 22.75 -24.82
CA GLN A 426 18.28 22.07 -25.88
C GLN A 426 17.86 22.63 -27.25
N ILE A 427 18.82 22.92 -28.09
CA ILE A 427 18.63 23.20 -29.49
C ILE A 427 19.06 21.97 -30.31
N VAL A 428 18.09 21.40 -31.04
CA VAL A 428 18.31 20.20 -31.86
C VAL A 428 18.83 20.59 -33.27
N GLU A 429 18.30 21.67 -33.82
CA GLU A 429 18.66 22.17 -35.14
C GLU A 429 18.72 23.71 -35.12
N GLY A 430 19.65 24.31 -35.83
CA GLY A 430 19.77 25.76 -36.01
C GLY A 430 21.03 26.36 -35.34
N LEU A 431 21.62 25.74 -34.35
CA LEU A 431 22.91 26.14 -33.74
C LEU A 431 23.85 24.92 -33.64
N ASN A 432 25.17 25.17 -33.77
CA ASN A 432 26.19 24.10 -33.72
C ASN A 432 26.96 24.04 -32.38
N GLY A 433 26.74 25.01 -31.48
CA GLY A 433 27.46 25.17 -30.23
C GLY A 433 28.73 26.04 -30.36
N GLY A 434 28.88 26.95 -29.43
CA GLY A 434 29.92 27.99 -29.44
C GLY A 434 29.46 29.34 -29.92
N GLU A 435 28.28 29.41 -30.56
CA GLU A 435 27.68 30.67 -31.03
C GLU A 435 27.19 31.51 -29.84
N THR A 436 27.25 32.83 -30.02
CA THR A 436 26.76 33.80 -29.04
C THR A 436 25.31 34.14 -29.34
N VAL A 437 24.42 34.00 -28.35
CA VAL A 437 22.98 34.27 -28.48
C VAL A 437 22.56 35.39 -27.54
N VAL A 438 21.61 36.22 -27.96
CA VAL A 438 21.06 37.30 -27.13
C VAL A 438 20.08 36.72 -26.07
N VAL A 439 20.29 37.05 -24.80
CA VAL A 439 19.47 36.58 -23.66
C VAL A 439 18.53 37.68 -23.19
N GLU A 440 18.98 38.93 -23.16
CA GLU A 440 18.15 40.09 -22.84
C GLU A 440 18.25 41.12 -23.95
N GLY A 441 17.11 41.70 -24.36
CA GLY A 441 17.00 42.66 -25.47
C GLY A 441 16.64 42.02 -26.81
N ASN A 442 16.37 40.71 -26.82
CA ASN A 442 15.95 39.96 -28.01
C ASN A 442 14.54 40.29 -28.50
N TYR A 443 13.67 40.85 -27.63
CA TYR A 443 12.29 41.15 -27.99
C TYR A 443 12.21 42.30 -28.96
N ALA A 444 11.66 42.08 -30.18
CA ALA A 444 11.53 43.02 -31.25
C ALA A 444 12.87 43.58 -31.81
N LEU A 445 13.98 42.84 -31.65
CA LEU A 445 15.26 43.17 -32.28
C LEU A 445 15.17 42.80 -33.80
N PRO A 446 15.26 43.74 -34.75
CA PRO A 446 15.20 43.41 -36.16
C PRO A 446 16.43 42.61 -36.63
N ASP A 447 16.22 41.72 -37.59
CA ASP A 447 17.32 41.00 -38.24
C ASP A 447 18.33 41.97 -38.86
N GLY A 448 19.62 41.72 -38.67
CA GLY A 448 20.69 42.57 -39.18
C GLY A 448 21.00 43.82 -38.31
N THR A 449 20.46 43.91 -37.08
CA THR A 449 20.72 45.03 -36.17
C THR A 449 22.12 44.89 -35.53
N LYS A 450 22.86 46.02 -35.52
CA LYS A 450 24.14 46.10 -34.85
C LYS A 450 23.96 46.21 -33.35
N VAL A 451 24.57 45.29 -32.58
CA VAL A 451 24.41 45.18 -31.14
C VAL A 451 25.71 45.49 -30.39
N GLU A 452 25.60 46.07 -29.22
CA GLU A 452 26.69 46.23 -28.29
C GLU A 452 26.47 45.29 -27.09
N ILE A 453 27.45 44.44 -26.84
CA ILE A 453 27.36 43.46 -25.72
C ILE A 453 27.56 44.23 -24.42
N ALA A 454 26.50 44.29 -23.59
CA ALA A 454 26.56 44.83 -22.24
C ALA A 454 27.56 43.99 -21.42
N LYS A 455 28.56 44.66 -20.81
CA LYS A 455 29.46 43.98 -19.86
C LYS A 455 28.63 43.56 -18.65
N ASP A 456 28.72 42.29 -18.26
CA ASP A 456 28.13 41.79 -17.03
C ASP A 456 28.86 42.44 -15.84
N ASP A 457 28.13 43.23 -15.03
CA ASP A 457 28.61 43.82 -13.78
C ASP A 457 28.70 42.77 -12.62
N THR A 458 28.83 41.48 -12.91
CA THR A 458 28.76 40.40 -11.90
C THR A 458 30.12 39.98 -11.33
N GLU A 459 31.24 40.73 -11.63
CA GLU A 459 32.56 40.44 -11.02
C GLU A 459 32.97 41.36 -9.84
N ALA A 460 32.06 42.06 -9.20
CA ALA A 460 32.40 43.04 -8.18
C ALA A 460 31.89 42.74 -6.76
N ASP A 461 31.76 41.48 -6.33
CA ASP A 461 31.43 41.21 -4.92
C ASP A 461 32.07 39.93 -4.34
N THR A 462 33.36 39.67 -4.67
CA THR A 462 34.12 38.61 -3.99
C THR A 462 35.45 39.11 -3.41
N GLU A 463 35.51 40.39 -2.99
CA GLU A 463 36.60 40.89 -2.10
C GLU A 463 36.04 41.83 -1.01
N LYS A 464 35.53 41.21 0.07
CA LYS A 464 35.67 41.78 1.43
C LYS A 464 35.43 40.73 2.49
#